data_3549981a9c2444d44641ceba227d95ed
#
_entry.id   3549981a9c2444d44641ceba227d95ed
#
_cell.length_a   1.000
_cell.length_b   1.000
_cell.length_c   1.000
_cell.angle_alpha   90.00
_cell.angle_beta   90.00
_cell.angle_gamma   90.00
#
_symmetry.space_group_name_H-M   'P 1'
#
loop_
_entity.id
_entity.type
_entity.pdbx_description
1 polymer ?
#
loop_
_entity_poly.entity_id
_entity_poly.type
_entity_poly.pdbx_seq_one_letter_code
_entity_poly.pdbx_strand_id
1 'polypeptide(L)'
;MVRNIGTDQNVILEFSIPRGPIGNDGESDLIVVRSTTTGDEGTKAMVKDEKNDHVHYLDFVIPKGDTGAPGPKGPNLVESAYIVTFDENYPKEGYEVKELEKLPLTRKEMDSGNVCTVNNDNTIKFSKIGYYKITFNVSAYVEYLSDSFNFNSDFVSIGFRVLNSQNIYIGNSMWITDEVSHCLVAEGIIAVNNTNDLYELVNLSKRSIFLKTPDIVDINSNSYFVNAPVTMIIEYLGR
;
A
#
# COMPACT_ATOMS: atom_id res chain seq x y z
N MET A 1 -86.56 23.64 39.77
CA MET A 1 -87.74 24.55 40.01
C MET A 1 -88.80 24.18 38.98
N VAL A 2 -90.05 24.10 39.38
CA VAL A 2 -91.20 23.88 38.50
C VAL A 2 -92.06 25.10 38.55
N ARG A 3 -92.40 25.63 37.41
CA ARG A 3 -93.21 26.82 37.28
C ARG A 3 -94.39 26.56 36.32
N ASN A 4 -95.60 26.89 36.72
CA ASN A 4 -96.72 26.90 35.78
C ASN A 4 -96.71 28.21 34.98
N ILE A 5 -96.59 28.12 33.65
CA ILE A 5 -96.61 29.24 32.68
C ILE A 5 -97.89 29.28 31.86
N GLY A 6 -98.84 28.39 32.20
CA GLY A 6 -100.21 28.40 31.62
C GLY A 6 -101.20 29.07 32.50
N THR A 7 -102.48 28.85 32.22
CA THR A 7 -103.63 29.36 33.02
C THR A 7 -104.16 28.32 33.99
N ASP A 8 -105.00 28.66 34.94
CA ASP A 8 -105.63 27.72 35.92
C ASP A 8 -106.47 26.63 35.21
N GLN A 9 -106.95 26.90 34.01
CA GLN A 9 -107.72 25.94 33.20
C GLN A 9 -106.85 25.19 32.16
N ASN A 10 -105.63 25.64 31.87
CA ASN A 10 -104.71 25.01 31.01
C ASN A 10 -103.29 25.15 31.54
N VAL A 11 -102.86 24.16 32.31
CA VAL A 11 -101.61 24.14 33.04
C VAL A 11 -100.49 23.74 32.14
N ILE A 12 -99.45 24.62 31.94
CA ILE A 12 -98.21 24.37 31.26
C ILE A 12 -97.07 24.48 32.28
N LEU A 13 -96.39 23.36 32.55
CA LEU A 13 -95.27 23.30 33.50
C LEU A 13 -93.93 23.46 32.79
N GLU A 14 -93.22 24.50 33.18
CA GLU A 14 -91.81 24.68 32.80
C GLU A 14 -90.93 24.08 33.91
N PHE A 15 -89.99 23.20 33.53
CA PHE A 15 -89.04 22.58 34.38
C PHE A 15 -87.67 23.20 34.19
N SER A 16 -87.11 23.82 35.18
CA SER A 16 -85.68 24.20 35.18
C SER A 16 -84.91 23.13 35.96
N ILE A 17 -84.14 22.33 35.14
CA ILE A 17 -83.27 21.31 35.69
C ILE A 17 -81.85 21.93 35.74
N PRO A 18 -81.28 22.07 36.99
CA PRO A 18 -79.92 22.58 37.09
C PRO A 18 -78.96 21.63 36.41
N ARG A 19 -77.98 22.17 35.75
CA ARG A 19 -76.84 21.38 35.18
C ARG A 19 -76.05 20.82 36.31
N GLY A 20 -75.69 19.54 36.24
CA GLY A 20 -74.78 18.91 37.22
C GLY A 20 -73.44 19.62 37.30
N PRO A 21 -72.75 19.51 38.41
CA PRO A 21 -71.43 20.07 38.56
C PRO A 21 -70.51 19.51 37.47
N ILE A 22 -69.53 20.32 37.01
CA ILE A 22 -68.46 19.85 36.17
C ILE A 22 -67.70 18.77 36.92
N GLY A 23 -67.40 17.61 36.29
CA GLY A 23 -66.57 16.57 36.88
C GLY A 23 -65.19 17.10 37.22
N ASN A 24 -64.54 16.52 38.17
CA ASN A 24 -63.17 16.85 38.52
C ASN A 24 -62.25 16.58 37.34
N ASP A 25 -61.26 17.43 37.18
CA ASP A 25 -60.15 17.18 36.18
C ASP A 25 -59.51 15.83 36.52
N GLY A 26 -59.18 15.04 35.51
CA GLY A 26 -58.43 13.79 35.68
C GLY A 26 -57.04 14.08 36.26
N GLU A 27 -56.55 13.19 37.08
CA GLU A 27 -55.16 13.28 37.58
C GLU A 27 -54.19 13.08 36.43
N SER A 28 -53.12 13.90 36.39
CA SER A 28 -52.07 13.81 35.36
C SER A 28 -51.10 12.69 35.71
N ASP A 29 -50.79 11.82 34.77
CA ASP A 29 -49.75 10.81 34.94
C ASP A 29 -48.34 11.48 34.86
N LEU A 30 -47.45 11.07 35.75
CA LEU A 30 -46.05 11.49 35.81
C LEU A 30 -45.18 10.46 35.08
N ILE A 31 -44.26 10.92 34.23
CA ILE A 31 -43.28 10.07 33.54
C ILE A 31 -41.93 10.29 34.16
N VAL A 32 -41.30 9.19 34.59
CA VAL A 32 -39.96 9.16 35.18
C VAL A 32 -39.07 8.22 34.39
N VAL A 33 -37.96 8.72 33.84
CA VAL A 33 -36.93 7.87 33.26
C VAL A 33 -36.10 7.29 34.41
N ARG A 34 -36.22 5.98 34.62
CA ARG A 34 -35.53 5.28 35.69
C ARG A 34 -34.14 4.81 35.31
N SER A 35 -33.99 4.27 34.10
CA SER A 35 -32.70 3.82 33.57
C SER A 35 -32.58 3.98 32.08
N THR A 36 -31.33 4.11 31.62
CA THR A 36 -30.96 4.03 30.22
C THR A 36 -29.71 3.17 30.10
N THR A 37 -29.79 2.05 29.40
CA THR A 37 -28.68 1.12 29.20
C THR A 37 -28.35 1.01 27.75
N THR A 38 -27.07 0.75 27.43
CA THR A 38 -26.61 0.45 26.06
C THR A 38 -26.77 -1.04 25.82
N GLY A 39 -27.55 -1.42 24.83
CA GLY A 39 -27.69 -2.80 24.37
C GLY A 39 -26.57 -3.17 23.39
N ASP A 40 -26.49 -4.46 23.07
CA ASP A 40 -25.52 -4.99 22.12
C ASP A 40 -25.83 -4.52 20.67
N GLU A 41 -24.78 -4.55 19.82
CA GLU A 41 -24.87 -4.25 18.42
C GLU A 41 -25.91 -5.14 17.72
N GLY A 42 -26.73 -4.57 16.83
CA GLY A 42 -27.77 -5.31 16.10
C GLY A 42 -29.03 -5.65 16.91
N THR A 43 -29.12 -5.32 18.21
CA THR A 43 -30.34 -5.49 19.00
C THR A 43 -31.35 -4.39 18.70
N LYS A 44 -32.64 -4.64 19.00
CA LYS A 44 -33.68 -3.61 18.84
C LYS A 44 -33.70 -2.70 20.04
N ALA A 45 -33.92 -1.40 19.79
CA ALA A 45 -34.24 -0.47 20.88
C ALA A 45 -35.51 -0.92 21.61
N MET A 46 -35.49 -0.86 22.92
CA MET A 46 -36.60 -1.26 23.75
C MET A 46 -36.89 -0.20 24.81
N VAL A 47 -38.18 -0.05 25.13
CA VAL A 47 -38.65 0.72 26.28
C VAL A 47 -39.52 -0.20 27.10
N LYS A 48 -39.21 -0.34 28.35
CA LYS A 48 -40.08 -1.00 29.35
C LYS A 48 -40.75 0.08 30.16
N ASP A 49 -42.08 0.03 30.21
CA ASP A 49 -42.91 0.89 31.05
C ASP A 49 -43.45 0.07 32.23
N GLU A 50 -43.19 0.54 33.40
CA GLU A 50 -43.73 -0.01 34.65
C GLU A 50 -44.55 1.08 35.33
N LYS A 51 -45.91 0.89 35.33
CA LYS A 51 -46.82 1.84 35.92
C LYS A 51 -47.10 1.48 37.35
N ASN A 52 -46.94 2.46 38.22
CA ASN A 52 -47.37 2.38 39.62
C ASN A 52 -48.21 3.63 39.94
N ASP A 53 -49.53 3.41 40.15
CA ASP A 53 -50.51 4.45 40.28
C ASP A 53 -50.53 5.42 39.10
N HIS A 54 -50.20 6.69 39.24
CA HIS A 54 -50.12 7.72 38.25
C HIS A 54 -48.68 7.99 37.80
N VAL A 55 -47.73 7.07 38.13
CA VAL A 55 -46.32 7.22 37.76
C VAL A 55 -45.89 6.11 36.80
N HIS A 56 -45.38 6.51 35.66
CA HIS A 56 -44.76 5.62 34.65
C HIS A 56 -43.25 5.65 34.83
N TYR A 57 -42.64 4.52 35.11
CA TYR A 57 -41.20 4.34 35.18
C TYR A 57 -40.70 3.73 33.86
N LEU A 58 -39.92 4.51 33.09
CA LEU A 58 -39.42 4.08 31.80
C LEU A 58 -37.95 3.62 31.91
N ASP A 59 -37.68 2.41 31.47
CA ASP A 59 -36.33 1.86 31.26
C ASP A 59 -36.06 1.76 29.76
N PHE A 60 -35.01 2.40 29.32
CA PHE A 60 -34.58 2.39 27.93
C PHE A 60 -33.40 1.45 27.72
N VAL A 61 -33.44 0.67 26.64
CA VAL A 61 -32.29 -0.03 26.07
C VAL A 61 -32.03 0.54 24.68
N ILE A 62 -30.90 1.22 24.51
CA ILE A 62 -30.50 1.83 23.25
C ILE A 62 -29.37 0.98 22.69
N PRO A 63 -29.55 0.29 21.53
CA PRO A 63 -28.50 -0.53 20.95
C PRO A 63 -27.31 0.33 20.58
N LYS A 64 -26.11 -0.25 20.71
CA LYS A 64 -24.89 0.30 20.15
C LYS A 64 -25.01 0.31 18.64
N GLY A 65 -24.58 1.38 18.00
CA GLY A 65 -24.50 1.44 16.54
C GLY A 65 -23.54 0.39 15.99
N ASP A 66 -23.79 -0.03 14.76
CA ASP A 66 -22.93 -0.97 14.05
C ASP A 66 -21.51 -0.42 13.96
N THR A 67 -20.54 -1.32 14.03
CA THR A 67 -19.14 -0.96 13.73
C THR A 67 -19.07 -0.47 12.28
N GLY A 68 -18.54 0.72 12.06
CA GLY A 68 -18.35 1.25 10.70
C GLY A 68 -17.55 0.28 9.83
N ALA A 69 -17.85 0.28 8.53
CA ALA A 69 -17.07 -0.50 7.59
C ALA A 69 -15.56 -0.17 7.71
N PRO A 70 -14.67 -1.16 7.55
CA PRO A 70 -13.24 -0.89 7.49
C PRO A 70 -12.97 0.24 6.48
N GLY A 71 -12.07 1.14 6.84
CA GLY A 71 -11.64 2.19 5.91
C GLY A 71 -11.14 1.59 4.59
N PRO A 72 -11.15 2.35 3.49
CA PRO A 72 -10.59 1.90 2.23
C PRO A 72 -9.14 1.48 2.47
N LYS A 73 -8.73 0.39 1.80
CA LYS A 73 -7.33 -0.05 1.82
C LYS A 73 -6.47 1.17 1.45
N GLY A 74 -5.45 1.45 2.25
CA GLY A 74 -4.50 2.52 1.95
C GLY A 74 -3.93 2.38 0.53
N PRO A 75 -3.37 3.44 -0.05
CA PRO A 75 -2.74 3.36 -1.35
C PRO A 75 -1.80 2.16 -1.36
N ASN A 76 -1.85 1.36 -2.41
CA ASN A 76 -0.94 0.24 -2.56
C ASN A 76 0.48 0.83 -2.47
N LEU A 77 1.21 0.44 -1.45
CA LEU A 77 2.65 0.69 -1.44
C LEU A 77 3.19 0.09 -2.72
N VAL A 78 4.00 0.84 -3.44
CA VAL A 78 4.68 0.34 -4.63
C VAL A 78 5.46 -0.91 -4.20
N GLU A 79 5.09 -2.05 -4.76
CA GLU A 79 5.84 -3.27 -4.52
C GLU A 79 7.17 -3.14 -5.26
N SER A 80 8.27 -3.13 -4.52
CA SER A 80 9.59 -2.86 -5.08
C SER A 80 10.67 -3.70 -4.44
N ALA A 81 11.73 -3.94 -5.20
CA ALA A 81 12.96 -4.55 -4.71
C ALA A 81 14.16 -3.66 -5.03
N TYR A 82 15.10 -3.58 -4.10
CA TYR A 82 16.40 -2.94 -4.29
C TYR A 82 17.50 -4.00 -4.22
N ILE A 83 18.26 -4.11 -5.29
CA ILE A 83 19.30 -5.12 -5.47
C ILE A 83 20.62 -4.41 -5.69
N VAL A 84 21.66 -4.91 -5.08
CA VAL A 84 23.01 -4.36 -5.18
C VAL A 84 24.05 -5.47 -5.43
N THR A 85 25.15 -5.09 -6.03
CA THR A 85 26.34 -5.92 -6.00
C THR A 85 27.07 -5.67 -4.69
N PHE A 86 27.08 -6.70 -3.87
CA PHE A 86 27.85 -6.72 -2.63
C PHE A 86 28.45 -8.11 -2.41
N ASP A 87 29.74 -8.16 -2.28
CA ASP A 87 30.49 -9.36 -1.85
C ASP A 87 31.62 -8.94 -0.92
N GLU A 88 31.69 -9.54 0.26
CA GLU A 88 32.77 -9.31 1.22
C GLU A 88 34.14 -9.68 0.65
N ASN A 89 34.18 -10.55 -0.35
CA ASN A 89 35.36 -10.99 -1.06
C ASN A 89 35.62 -10.25 -2.38
N TYR A 90 34.95 -9.09 -2.58
CA TYR A 90 35.11 -8.33 -3.81
C TYR A 90 36.59 -7.97 -4.05
N PRO A 91 37.16 -8.26 -5.24
CA PRO A 91 38.57 -7.97 -5.52
C PRO A 91 38.85 -6.48 -5.34
N LYS A 92 39.94 -6.14 -4.67
CA LYS A 92 40.34 -4.73 -4.47
C LYS A 92 40.60 -3.99 -5.79
N GLU A 93 40.94 -4.74 -6.83
CA GLU A 93 41.26 -4.25 -8.18
C GLU A 93 40.02 -4.09 -9.07
N GLY A 94 38.82 -4.34 -8.50
CA GLY A 94 37.58 -4.38 -9.24
C GLY A 94 37.21 -5.79 -9.73
N TYR A 95 36.02 -5.92 -10.28
CA TYR A 95 35.50 -7.19 -10.78
C TYR A 95 35.44 -7.13 -12.31
N GLU A 96 36.18 -8.03 -12.97
CA GLU A 96 36.13 -8.17 -14.42
C GLU A 96 34.84 -8.89 -14.84
N VAL A 97 34.12 -8.33 -15.79
CA VAL A 97 32.95 -8.93 -16.44
C VAL A 97 33.24 -9.00 -17.93
N LYS A 98 33.40 -10.20 -18.46
CA LYS A 98 33.73 -10.44 -19.88
C LYS A 98 32.54 -10.13 -20.79
N GLU A 99 32.80 -10.03 -22.07
CA GLU A 99 31.75 -9.91 -23.08
C GLU A 99 30.70 -11.01 -22.91
N LEU A 100 29.41 -10.63 -22.95
CA LEU A 100 28.24 -11.49 -22.74
C LEU A 100 28.14 -12.18 -21.38
N GLU A 101 29.03 -11.86 -20.43
CA GLU A 101 28.94 -12.34 -19.07
C GLU A 101 27.92 -11.54 -18.26
N LYS A 102 27.29 -12.21 -17.29
CA LYS A 102 26.33 -11.59 -16.36
C LYS A 102 27.04 -10.69 -15.37
N LEU A 103 26.45 -9.51 -15.13
CA LEU A 103 26.90 -8.67 -14.04
C LEU A 103 26.48 -9.29 -12.69
N PRO A 104 27.33 -9.20 -11.67
CA PRO A 104 27.00 -9.71 -10.37
C PRO A 104 25.86 -8.93 -9.73
N LEU A 105 24.82 -9.64 -9.31
CA LEU A 105 23.69 -9.14 -8.54
C LEU A 105 23.59 -10.03 -7.31
N THR A 106 24.24 -9.65 -6.23
CA THR A 106 24.54 -10.60 -5.15
C THR A 106 23.63 -10.45 -3.94
N ARG A 107 23.03 -9.27 -3.75
CA ARG A 107 22.26 -9.00 -2.54
C ARG A 107 21.01 -8.18 -2.81
N LYS A 108 19.89 -8.65 -2.28
CA LYS A 108 18.63 -7.91 -2.23
C LYS A 108 18.53 -7.24 -0.86
N GLU A 109 18.66 -5.91 -0.85
CA GLU A 109 18.65 -5.09 0.37
C GLU A 109 17.23 -4.81 0.86
N MET A 110 16.29 -4.65 -0.05
CA MET A 110 14.91 -4.37 0.25
C MET A 110 14.00 -5.13 -0.71
N ASP A 111 12.89 -5.65 -0.20
CA ASP A 111 11.84 -6.27 -0.99
C ASP A 111 10.48 -6.02 -0.32
N SER A 112 9.73 -5.08 -0.87
CA SER A 112 8.37 -4.81 -0.46
C SER A 112 7.41 -5.57 -1.39
N GLY A 113 6.75 -6.61 -0.89
CA GLY A 113 5.76 -7.36 -1.66
C GLY A 113 6.28 -8.59 -2.39
N ASN A 114 7.49 -9.05 -2.09
CA ASN A 114 8.12 -10.23 -2.71
C ASN A 114 8.12 -10.15 -4.23
N VAL A 115 8.72 -9.09 -4.76
CA VAL A 115 8.70 -8.72 -6.18
C VAL A 115 9.50 -9.71 -7.02
N CYS A 116 10.68 -10.10 -6.55
CA CYS A 116 11.58 -10.99 -7.27
C CYS A 116 12.50 -11.78 -6.33
N THR A 117 13.15 -12.80 -6.88
CA THR A 117 14.23 -13.53 -6.25
C THR A 117 15.51 -13.30 -7.04
N VAL A 118 16.61 -13.04 -6.34
CA VAL A 118 17.97 -13.01 -6.91
C VAL A 118 18.58 -14.38 -6.64
N ASN A 119 19.02 -15.06 -7.68
CA ASN A 119 19.63 -16.39 -7.58
C ASN A 119 21.14 -16.30 -7.43
N ASN A 120 21.76 -17.35 -6.89
CA ASN A 120 23.23 -17.42 -6.70
C ASN A 120 24.02 -17.34 -8.02
N ASP A 121 23.38 -17.55 -9.15
CA ASP A 121 24.01 -17.43 -10.49
C ASP A 121 23.80 -16.04 -11.10
N ASN A 122 23.48 -15.04 -10.30
CA ASN A 122 23.22 -13.65 -10.71
C ASN A 122 22.03 -13.49 -11.68
N THR A 123 21.07 -14.41 -11.64
CA THR A 123 19.81 -14.24 -12.37
C THR A 123 18.70 -13.73 -11.46
N ILE A 124 17.71 -13.08 -12.07
CA ILE A 124 16.51 -12.58 -11.40
C ILE A 124 15.33 -13.39 -11.88
N LYS A 125 14.48 -13.80 -10.94
CA LYS A 125 13.21 -14.44 -11.18
C LYS A 125 12.08 -13.59 -10.62
N PHE A 126 11.14 -13.16 -11.45
CA PHE A 126 9.99 -12.38 -11.02
C PHE A 126 8.91 -13.27 -10.38
N SER A 127 8.27 -12.77 -9.34
CA SER A 127 7.28 -13.53 -8.57
C SER A 127 5.86 -13.48 -9.15
N LYS A 128 5.57 -12.49 -9.99
CA LYS A 128 4.23 -12.23 -10.54
C LYS A 128 4.29 -11.95 -12.05
N ILE A 129 3.23 -12.30 -12.76
CA ILE A 129 3.00 -11.85 -14.13
C ILE A 129 2.51 -10.41 -14.11
N GLY A 130 3.01 -9.56 -15.02
CA GLY A 130 2.60 -8.16 -15.13
C GLY A 130 3.70 -7.26 -15.65
N TYR A 131 3.53 -5.96 -15.46
CA TYR A 131 4.48 -4.94 -15.89
C TYR A 131 5.40 -4.56 -14.75
N TYR A 132 6.68 -4.39 -15.08
CA TYR A 132 7.73 -3.99 -14.14
C TYR A 132 8.52 -2.83 -14.70
N LYS A 133 8.69 -1.79 -13.90
CA LYS A 133 9.69 -0.75 -14.16
C LYS A 133 11.01 -1.22 -13.56
N ILE A 134 12.05 -1.14 -14.35
CA ILE A 134 13.40 -1.51 -13.95
C ILE A 134 14.31 -0.34 -14.21
N THR A 135 15.06 0.05 -13.17
CA THR A 135 16.11 1.05 -13.24
C THR A 135 17.39 0.41 -12.76
N PHE A 136 18.46 0.47 -13.53
CA PHE A 136 19.77 0.02 -13.09
C PHE A 136 20.85 1.07 -13.30
N ASN A 137 21.83 1.06 -12.39
CA ASN A 137 23.03 1.88 -12.46
C ASN A 137 24.24 0.95 -12.44
N VAL A 138 25.18 1.16 -13.34
CA VAL A 138 26.42 0.40 -13.42
C VAL A 138 27.60 1.37 -13.48
N SER A 139 28.49 1.29 -12.49
CA SER A 139 29.76 2.00 -12.48
C SER A 139 30.86 1.10 -12.98
N ALA A 140 31.32 1.35 -14.21
CA ALA A 140 32.30 0.51 -14.87
C ALA A 140 33.30 1.35 -15.68
N TYR A 141 34.44 0.75 -15.99
CA TYR A 141 35.44 1.26 -16.92
C TYR A 141 35.94 0.15 -17.84
N VAL A 142 36.66 0.51 -18.88
CA VAL A 142 37.40 -0.41 -19.74
C VAL A 142 38.90 -0.08 -19.65
N GLU A 143 39.74 -1.11 -19.66
CA GLU A 143 41.19 -0.89 -19.74
C GLU A 143 41.56 -0.61 -21.19
N TYR A 144 42.33 0.44 -21.42
CA TYR A 144 42.91 0.72 -22.74
C TYR A 144 44.06 -0.24 -23.03
N LEU A 145 43.93 -0.95 -24.15
CA LEU A 145 45.00 -1.84 -24.64
C LEU A 145 45.98 -1.11 -25.57
N SER A 146 45.74 0.15 -25.87
CA SER A 146 46.58 0.94 -26.75
C SER A 146 46.40 2.44 -26.47
N ASP A 147 47.41 3.26 -26.80
CA ASP A 147 47.42 4.72 -26.62
C ASP A 147 46.38 5.48 -27.50
N SER A 148 45.52 4.80 -28.23
CA SER A 148 44.54 5.39 -29.12
C SER A 148 43.14 4.87 -28.83
N PHE A 149 42.19 5.78 -28.63
CA PHE A 149 40.77 5.49 -28.49
C PHE A 149 40.19 4.85 -29.75
N ASN A 150 39.41 3.78 -29.56
CA ASN A 150 38.75 3.07 -30.64
C ASN A 150 37.21 3.11 -30.47
N PHE A 151 36.54 3.88 -31.31
CA PHE A 151 35.07 4.03 -31.29
C PHE A 151 34.30 2.71 -31.42
N ASN A 152 34.90 1.65 -31.94
CA ASN A 152 34.22 0.37 -32.12
C ASN A 152 34.34 -0.57 -30.92
N SER A 153 35.23 -0.27 -29.96
CA SER A 153 35.49 -1.16 -28.82
C SER A 153 35.52 -0.45 -27.46
N ASP A 154 35.80 0.86 -27.43
CA ASP A 154 35.99 1.60 -26.20
C ASP A 154 34.65 2.21 -25.72
N PHE A 155 33.70 1.33 -25.46
CA PHE A 155 32.41 1.67 -24.89
C PHE A 155 31.98 0.61 -23.87
N VAL A 156 31.24 1.06 -22.86
CA VAL A 156 30.48 0.17 -21.97
C VAL A 156 29.04 0.10 -22.49
N SER A 157 28.56 -1.10 -22.64
CA SER A 157 27.18 -1.37 -23.03
C SER A 157 26.60 -2.45 -22.13
N ILE A 158 25.52 -2.14 -21.47
CA ILE A 158 24.85 -3.04 -20.53
C ILE A 158 23.42 -3.25 -20.97
N GLY A 159 22.96 -4.50 -20.90
CA GLY A 159 21.58 -4.85 -21.25
C GLY A 159 20.91 -5.74 -20.22
N PHE A 160 19.63 -5.52 -20.04
CA PHE A 160 18.73 -6.38 -19.26
C PHE A 160 17.88 -7.21 -20.21
N ARG A 161 17.90 -8.53 -20.05
CA ARG A 161 17.24 -9.49 -20.95
C ARG A 161 16.78 -10.75 -20.25
N VAL A 162 15.96 -11.58 -20.91
CA VAL A 162 15.77 -12.97 -20.52
C VAL A 162 17.10 -13.72 -20.74
N LEU A 163 17.43 -14.61 -19.81
CA LEU A 163 18.65 -15.40 -19.82
C LEU A 163 18.91 -16.03 -21.21
N ASN A 164 20.08 -15.80 -21.74
CA ASN A 164 20.53 -16.26 -23.04
C ASN A 164 19.69 -15.77 -24.26
N SER A 165 18.80 -14.82 -24.08
CA SER A 165 18.07 -14.21 -25.19
C SER A 165 18.94 -13.22 -25.97
N GLN A 166 18.70 -13.10 -27.28
CA GLN A 166 19.29 -12.03 -28.09
C GLN A 166 18.52 -10.71 -27.96
N ASN A 167 17.29 -10.77 -27.45
CA ASN A 167 16.44 -9.58 -27.30
C ASN A 167 16.75 -8.86 -25.99
N ILE A 168 17.21 -7.63 -26.12
CA ILE A 168 17.45 -6.74 -24.97
C ILE A 168 16.18 -5.94 -24.72
N TYR A 169 15.66 -5.99 -23.48
CA TYR A 169 14.49 -5.21 -23.08
C TYR A 169 14.85 -3.79 -22.69
N ILE A 170 15.94 -3.64 -21.94
CA ILE A 170 16.43 -2.35 -21.45
C ILE A 170 17.94 -2.36 -21.62
N GLY A 171 18.49 -1.31 -22.14
CA GLY A 171 19.93 -1.20 -22.28
C GLY A 171 20.39 0.23 -22.47
N ASN A 172 21.65 0.45 -22.22
CA ASN A 172 22.33 1.71 -22.47
C ASN A 172 23.79 1.46 -22.82
N SER A 173 24.38 2.41 -23.51
CA SER A 173 25.79 2.37 -23.93
C SER A 173 26.42 3.74 -23.77
N MET A 174 27.67 3.76 -23.35
CA MET A 174 28.44 4.97 -23.18
C MET A 174 29.88 4.75 -23.66
N TRP A 175 30.41 5.68 -24.45
CA TRP A 175 31.84 5.69 -24.77
C TRP A 175 32.63 6.12 -23.54
N ILE A 176 33.74 5.44 -23.32
CA ILE A 176 34.68 5.75 -22.26
C ILE A 176 35.95 6.25 -22.88
N THR A 177 36.35 7.44 -22.54
CA THR A 177 37.51 8.15 -23.10
C THR A 177 38.70 8.21 -22.16
N ASP A 178 38.55 7.63 -20.96
CA ASP A 178 39.58 7.57 -19.93
C ASP A 178 39.43 6.26 -19.13
N GLU A 179 40.38 5.95 -18.25
CA GLU A 179 40.34 4.79 -17.36
C GLU A 179 39.59 5.07 -16.07
N VAL A 180 38.71 6.08 -16.06
CA VAL A 180 37.91 6.41 -14.90
C VAL A 180 36.58 5.67 -14.99
N SER A 181 36.11 5.18 -13.87
CA SER A 181 34.80 4.56 -13.78
C SER A 181 33.69 5.58 -14.01
N HIS A 182 32.81 5.28 -14.96
CA HIS A 182 31.66 6.09 -15.30
C HIS A 182 30.37 5.36 -14.91
N CYS A 183 29.35 6.12 -14.54
CA CYS A 183 28.05 5.58 -14.18
C CYS A 183 27.13 5.54 -15.40
N LEU A 184 26.75 4.34 -15.81
CA LEU A 184 25.77 4.09 -16.84
C LEU A 184 24.42 3.79 -16.20
N VAL A 185 23.39 4.56 -16.58
CA VAL A 185 22.03 4.43 -16.08
C VAL A 185 21.10 4.02 -17.20
N ALA A 186 20.24 3.06 -16.95
CA ALA A 186 19.14 2.72 -17.86
C ALA A 186 17.85 2.47 -17.09
N GLU A 187 16.74 2.83 -17.71
CA GLU A 187 15.40 2.65 -17.18
C GLU A 187 14.46 2.19 -18.28
N GLY A 188 13.51 1.34 -17.95
CA GLY A 188 12.47 0.91 -18.86
C GLY A 188 11.38 0.09 -18.19
N ILE A 189 10.36 -0.23 -18.98
CA ILE A 189 9.26 -1.08 -18.55
C ILE A 189 9.28 -2.37 -19.36
N ILE A 190 9.18 -3.50 -18.68
CA ILE A 190 9.08 -4.82 -19.29
C ILE A 190 7.75 -5.48 -18.92
N ALA A 191 7.28 -6.39 -19.79
CA ALA A 191 6.17 -7.29 -19.50
C ALA A 191 6.73 -8.67 -19.15
N VAL A 192 6.43 -9.14 -17.94
CA VAL A 192 6.71 -10.50 -17.50
C VAL A 192 5.48 -11.34 -17.77
N ASN A 193 5.56 -12.24 -18.73
CA ASN A 193 4.46 -13.12 -19.13
C ASN A 193 4.55 -14.54 -18.54
N ASN A 194 5.74 -14.90 -18.04
CA ASN A 194 6.00 -16.21 -17.46
C ASN A 194 6.95 -16.05 -16.26
N THR A 195 6.51 -16.44 -15.08
CA THR A 195 7.31 -16.36 -13.85
C THR A 195 8.43 -17.41 -13.76
N ASN A 196 8.51 -18.34 -14.71
CA ASN A 196 9.64 -19.28 -14.77
C ASN A 196 10.82 -18.74 -15.60
N ASP A 197 10.61 -17.64 -16.33
CA ASP A 197 11.71 -17.01 -17.05
C ASP A 197 12.71 -16.41 -16.06
N LEU A 198 13.98 -16.61 -16.37
CA LEU A 198 15.10 -16.01 -15.66
C LEU A 198 15.60 -14.80 -16.44
N TYR A 199 15.98 -13.77 -15.73
CA TYR A 199 16.48 -12.52 -16.32
C TYR A 199 17.90 -12.26 -15.86
N GLU A 200 18.66 -11.56 -16.67
CA GLU A 200 20.05 -11.22 -16.37
C GLU A 200 20.37 -9.79 -16.79
N LEU A 201 21.29 -9.17 -16.07
CA LEU A 201 21.97 -7.96 -16.47
C LEU A 201 23.31 -8.40 -17.08
N VAL A 202 23.61 -8.02 -18.32
CA VAL A 202 24.69 -8.59 -19.12
C VAL A 202 25.58 -7.52 -19.70
N ASN A 203 26.90 -7.78 -19.76
CA ASN A 203 27.84 -6.96 -20.49
C ASN A 203 27.69 -7.20 -22.00
N LEU A 204 27.27 -6.17 -22.73
CA LEU A 204 27.12 -6.15 -24.17
C LEU A 204 28.29 -5.43 -24.87
N SER A 205 29.29 -4.98 -24.10
CA SER A 205 30.52 -4.39 -24.64
C SER A 205 31.31 -5.44 -25.42
N LYS A 206 32.06 -5.02 -26.42
CA LYS A 206 32.90 -5.91 -27.20
C LYS A 206 34.18 -6.34 -26.51
N ARG A 207 34.31 -6.06 -25.22
CA ARG A 207 35.44 -6.42 -24.36
C ARG A 207 34.99 -6.55 -22.91
N SER A 208 35.91 -7.02 -22.07
CA SER A 208 35.72 -6.99 -20.64
C SER A 208 35.53 -5.58 -20.13
N ILE A 209 34.62 -5.41 -19.18
CA ILE A 209 34.46 -4.22 -18.36
C ILE A 209 34.92 -4.52 -16.94
N PHE A 210 35.33 -3.50 -16.23
CA PHE A 210 35.75 -3.60 -14.84
C PHE A 210 34.79 -2.81 -13.98
N LEU A 211 34.13 -3.48 -13.04
CA LEU A 211 33.26 -2.85 -12.08
C LEU A 211 34.12 -2.25 -10.97
N LYS A 212 33.83 -1.00 -10.59
CA LYS A 212 34.53 -0.34 -9.49
C LYS A 212 34.28 -1.08 -8.16
N THR A 213 35.31 -1.23 -7.35
CA THR A 213 35.17 -1.73 -5.97
C THR A 213 34.29 -0.79 -5.17
N PRO A 214 33.32 -1.29 -4.39
CA PRO A 214 32.52 -0.45 -3.49
C PRO A 214 33.41 0.26 -2.49
N ASP A 215 33.17 1.55 -2.26
CA ASP A 215 33.81 2.26 -1.17
C ASP A 215 33.19 1.78 0.15
N ILE A 216 34.04 1.33 1.06
CA ILE A 216 33.62 0.93 2.40
C ILE A 216 33.92 2.11 3.33
N VAL A 217 32.88 2.65 3.96
CA VAL A 217 33.03 3.67 4.99
C VAL A 217 32.74 3.02 6.34
N ASP A 218 33.72 3.03 7.22
CA ASP A 218 33.56 2.54 8.59
C ASP A 218 33.18 3.72 9.49
N ILE A 219 31.95 3.71 9.99
CA ILE A 219 31.44 4.71 10.93
C ILE A 219 31.12 4.02 12.24
N ASN A 220 31.91 4.28 13.28
CA ASN A 220 31.69 3.76 14.63
C ASN A 220 31.56 2.25 14.70
N SER A 221 32.46 1.52 14.03
CA SER A 221 32.50 0.04 13.97
C SER A 221 31.33 -0.60 13.20
N ASN A 222 30.56 0.17 12.47
CA ASN A 222 29.61 -0.33 11.48
C ASN A 222 30.12 0.02 10.08
N SER A 223 30.36 -0.99 9.28
CA SER A 223 30.77 -0.81 7.88
C SER A 223 29.55 -0.49 7.01
N TYR A 224 29.57 0.67 6.39
CA TYR A 224 28.56 1.08 5.42
C TYR A 224 29.16 1.05 4.02
N PHE A 225 28.40 0.50 3.08
CA PHE A 225 28.80 0.47 1.69
C PHE A 225 28.27 1.72 0.99
N VAL A 226 29.19 2.49 0.46
CA VAL A 226 28.90 3.66 -0.36
C VAL A 226 29.34 3.30 -1.78
N ASN A 227 28.45 3.51 -2.76
CA ASN A 227 28.70 3.30 -4.18
C ASN A 227 28.91 1.81 -4.60
N ALA A 228 27.87 0.98 -4.40
CA ALA A 228 27.86 -0.33 -5.03
C ALA A 228 28.01 -0.18 -6.55
N PRO A 229 28.89 -0.96 -7.22
CA PRO A 229 29.14 -0.80 -8.66
C PRO A 229 27.95 -1.15 -9.53
N VAL A 230 27.06 -1.98 -9.07
CA VAL A 230 25.79 -2.24 -9.72
C VAL A 230 24.67 -2.09 -8.69
N THR A 231 23.67 -1.30 -9.04
CA THR A 231 22.43 -1.18 -8.28
C THR A 231 21.25 -1.35 -9.22
N MET A 232 20.19 -1.98 -8.73
CA MET A 232 18.97 -2.18 -9.49
C MET A 232 17.75 -1.94 -8.62
N ILE A 233 16.79 -1.18 -9.14
CA ILE A 233 15.47 -0.98 -8.56
C ILE A 233 14.45 -1.65 -9.48
N ILE A 234 13.58 -2.46 -8.91
CA ILE A 234 12.49 -3.15 -9.59
C ILE A 234 11.19 -2.74 -8.92
N GLU A 235 10.26 -2.18 -9.69
CA GLU A 235 8.95 -1.74 -9.22
C GLU A 235 7.86 -2.50 -9.99
N TYR A 236 6.95 -3.16 -9.28
CA TYR A 236 5.80 -3.83 -9.89
C TYR A 236 4.69 -2.81 -10.15
N LEU A 237 4.26 -2.68 -11.39
CA LEU A 237 3.25 -1.71 -11.83
C LEU A 237 1.84 -2.30 -11.93
N GLY A 238 1.71 -3.64 -11.78
CA GLY A 238 0.43 -4.34 -11.91
C GLY A 238 0.32 -5.14 -13.22
N ARG A 239 -0.90 -5.59 -13.50
CA ARG A 239 -1.27 -6.32 -14.73
C ARG A 239 -1.92 -5.39 -15.75
#